data_535c78a708740642db6a09d346005a50
#
_entry.id   535c78a708740642db6a09d346005a50
#
_cell.length_a   1.000
_cell.length_b   1.000
_cell.length_c   1.000
_cell.angle_alpha   90.00
_cell.angle_beta   90.00
_cell.angle_gamma   90.00
#
_symmetry.space_group_name_H-M   'P 1'
#
loop_
_entity.id
_entity.type
_entity.pdbx_description
1 polymer ?
#
loop_
_entity_poly.entity_id
_entity_poly.type
_entity_poly.pdbx_seq_one_letter_code
_entity_poly.pdbx_strand_id
1 'polypeptide(L)'
;MGDESRRDPTDEILAAEQDERRRIALFLHDGPVQSLAGVALMLDAAANFLQRGEPEQAAEVLDRALGRTRSTIGELRDLSFNLEPVVLRDHGVAMALQALADDRSAAHGITIEVDAAEAEKLSERTQAALYAIVREALEGAIRRGPPTVFEVAVRPAEEGGLAIDIFDNAPSERRRRSLEVLGERARTLGAALDVASDKEGTTMRLTLPTYPRGE
;
A
#
# COMPACT_ATOMS: atom_id res chain seq x y z
N MET A 1 -46.02 -12.56 10.56
CA MET A 1 -45.14 -13.47 9.85
C MET A 1 -44.39 -12.66 8.85
N GLY A 2 -43.14 -12.30 9.17
CA GLY A 2 -42.35 -11.34 8.48
C GLY A 2 -41.82 -11.88 7.18
N ASP A 3 -42.03 -11.11 6.14
CA ASP A 3 -41.34 -11.23 4.86
C ASP A 3 -39.90 -10.69 5.07
N GLU A 4 -38.97 -11.57 5.40
CA GLU A 4 -37.54 -11.30 5.30
C GLU A 4 -37.20 -11.27 3.82
N SER A 5 -37.35 -10.09 3.24
CA SER A 5 -36.85 -9.72 1.92
C SER A 5 -35.39 -10.12 1.83
N ARG A 6 -35.10 -11.30 1.27
CA ARG A 6 -33.76 -11.70 0.80
C ARG A 6 -33.34 -10.63 -0.20
N ARG A 7 -32.43 -9.74 0.21
CA ARG A 7 -31.75 -8.85 -0.72
C ARG A 7 -31.04 -9.71 -1.74
N ASP A 8 -31.27 -9.40 -3.00
CA ASP A 8 -30.63 -10.10 -4.11
C ASP A 8 -29.11 -9.89 -3.96
N PRO A 9 -28.27 -10.94 -3.96
CA PRO A 9 -26.81 -10.83 -3.94
C PRO A 9 -26.28 -9.86 -5.00
N THR A 10 -26.99 -9.69 -6.11
CA THR A 10 -26.67 -8.75 -7.18
C THR A 10 -26.84 -7.30 -6.71
N ASP A 11 -27.89 -7.00 -5.90
CA ASP A 11 -28.11 -5.65 -5.37
C ASP A 11 -27.04 -5.28 -4.34
N GLU A 12 -26.55 -6.22 -3.54
CA GLU A 12 -25.47 -6.00 -2.59
C GLU A 12 -24.13 -5.71 -3.30
N ILE A 13 -23.83 -6.43 -4.38
CA ILE A 13 -22.63 -6.21 -5.21
C ILE A 13 -22.70 -4.81 -5.87
N LEU A 14 -23.83 -4.45 -6.46
CA LEU A 14 -24.03 -3.15 -7.10
C LEU A 14 -23.93 -1.99 -6.09
N ALA A 15 -24.49 -2.17 -4.89
CA ALA A 15 -24.38 -1.17 -3.82
C ALA A 15 -22.90 -0.99 -3.36
N ALA A 16 -22.18 -2.09 -3.16
CA ALA A 16 -20.77 -2.04 -2.80
C ALA A 16 -19.90 -1.36 -3.89
N GLU A 17 -20.18 -1.63 -5.17
CA GLU A 17 -19.49 -0.97 -6.29
C GLU A 17 -19.78 0.54 -6.33
N GLN A 18 -21.02 0.95 -6.09
CA GLN A 18 -21.39 2.35 -6.05
C GLN A 18 -20.76 3.09 -4.88
N ASP A 19 -20.69 2.46 -3.71
CA ASP A 19 -20.05 3.02 -2.52
C ASP A 19 -18.53 3.17 -2.73
N GLU A 20 -17.89 2.21 -3.37
CA GLU A 20 -16.47 2.29 -3.72
C GLU A 20 -16.20 3.42 -4.72
N ARG A 21 -16.98 3.51 -5.80
CA ARG A 21 -16.87 4.62 -6.76
C ARG A 21 -17.05 5.99 -6.09
N ARG A 22 -17.99 6.10 -5.15
CA ARG A 22 -18.23 7.33 -4.39
C ARG A 22 -17.06 7.67 -3.49
N ARG A 23 -16.48 6.68 -2.82
CA ARG A 23 -15.28 6.84 -1.96
C ARG A 23 -14.08 7.34 -2.77
N ILE A 24 -13.84 6.73 -3.95
CA ILE A 24 -12.78 7.15 -4.87
C ILE A 24 -12.99 8.58 -5.35
N ALA A 25 -14.22 8.93 -5.77
CA ALA A 25 -14.56 10.27 -6.24
C ALA A 25 -14.34 11.34 -5.16
N LEU A 26 -14.72 11.06 -3.91
CA LEU A 26 -14.49 11.96 -2.78
C LEU A 26 -13.00 12.11 -2.47
N PHE A 27 -12.25 11.00 -2.45
CA PHE A 27 -10.80 11.05 -2.24
C PHE A 27 -10.09 11.89 -3.31
N LEU A 28 -10.42 11.68 -4.60
CA LEU A 28 -9.83 12.45 -5.70
C LEU A 28 -10.16 13.93 -5.60
N HIS A 29 -11.41 14.26 -5.24
CA HIS A 29 -11.86 15.63 -5.15
C HIS A 29 -11.22 16.38 -3.97
N ASP A 30 -11.23 15.78 -2.77
CA ASP A 30 -10.83 16.45 -1.54
C ASP A 30 -9.30 16.46 -1.31
N GLY A 31 -8.57 15.57 -1.95
CA GLY A 31 -7.12 15.47 -1.89
C GLY A 31 -6.42 16.00 -3.14
N PRO A 32 -6.17 15.13 -4.13
CA PRO A 32 -5.32 15.46 -5.27
C PRO A 32 -5.80 16.66 -6.11
N VAL A 33 -7.11 16.78 -6.36
CA VAL A 33 -7.65 17.89 -7.16
C VAL A 33 -7.45 19.23 -6.46
N GLN A 34 -7.74 19.32 -5.16
CA GLN A 34 -7.50 20.55 -4.39
C GLN A 34 -6.01 20.85 -4.25
N SER A 35 -5.17 19.82 -4.10
CA SER A 35 -3.73 19.98 -4.05
C SER A 35 -3.19 20.58 -5.35
N LEU A 36 -3.60 20.04 -6.52
CA LEU A 36 -3.21 20.56 -7.83
C LEU A 36 -3.74 21.97 -8.09
N ALA A 37 -4.96 22.31 -7.65
CA ALA A 37 -5.47 23.67 -7.69
C ALA A 37 -4.57 24.63 -6.88
N GLY A 38 -4.12 24.21 -5.70
CA GLY A 38 -3.16 24.97 -4.91
C GLY A 38 -1.80 25.15 -5.60
N VAL A 39 -1.31 24.13 -6.30
CA VAL A 39 -0.09 24.20 -7.12
C VAL A 39 -0.25 25.23 -8.24
N ALA A 40 -1.38 25.25 -8.95
CA ALA A 40 -1.65 26.23 -9.99
C ALA A 40 -1.58 27.67 -9.45
N LEU A 41 -2.18 27.95 -8.28
CA LEU A 41 -2.08 29.26 -7.63
C LEU A 41 -0.64 29.63 -7.23
N MET A 42 0.16 28.65 -6.80
CA MET A 42 1.58 28.87 -6.50
C MET A 42 2.37 29.23 -7.76
N LEU A 43 2.09 28.57 -8.89
CA LEU A 43 2.74 28.88 -10.16
C LEU A 43 2.38 30.28 -10.66
N ASP A 44 1.11 30.69 -10.53
CA ASP A 44 0.68 32.06 -10.83
C ASP A 44 1.39 33.09 -9.95
N ALA A 45 1.54 32.80 -8.65
CA ALA A 45 2.27 33.69 -7.74
C ALA A 45 3.76 33.79 -8.11
N ALA A 46 4.41 32.67 -8.46
CA ALA A 46 5.80 32.69 -8.92
C ALA A 46 5.99 33.51 -10.21
N ALA A 47 5.08 33.38 -11.17
CA ALA A 47 5.09 34.18 -12.39
C ALA A 47 4.95 35.70 -12.10
N ASN A 48 4.09 36.08 -11.16
CA ASN A 48 3.94 37.47 -10.71
C ASN A 48 5.22 38.00 -10.03
N PHE A 49 5.89 37.20 -9.19
CA PHE A 49 7.18 37.62 -8.58
C PHE A 49 8.25 37.82 -9.64
N LEU A 50 8.36 36.97 -10.65
CA LEU A 50 9.29 37.15 -11.76
C LEU A 50 9.01 38.42 -12.55
N GLN A 51 7.75 38.78 -12.81
CA GLN A 51 7.37 40.03 -13.49
C GLN A 51 7.72 41.27 -12.70
N ARG A 52 7.79 41.18 -11.36
CA ARG A 52 8.21 42.26 -10.48
C ARG A 52 9.72 42.37 -10.28
N GLY A 53 10.48 41.42 -10.86
CA GLY A 53 11.94 41.37 -10.65
C GLY A 53 12.34 40.80 -9.30
N GLU A 54 11.53 39.92 -8.71
CA GLU A 54 11.71 39.30 -7.40
C GLU A 54 12.00 37.76 -7.55
N PRO A 55 13.16 37.39 -8.14
CA PRO A 55 13.42 35.97 -8.50
C PRO A 55 13.60 35.04 -7.29
N GLU A 56 14.07 35.59 -6.15
CA GLU A 56 14.27 34.79 -4.93
C GLU A 56 12.93 34.31 -4.36
N GLN A 57 11.92 35.20 -4.28
CA GLN A 57 10.57 34.83 -3.85
C GLN A 57 9.90 33.88 -4.82
N ALA A 58 10.15 34.05 -6.12
CA ALA A 58 9.67 33.12 -7.13
C ALA A 58 10.26 31.70 -6.92
N ALA A 59 11.56 31.60 -6.63
CA ALA A 59 12.23 30.33 -6.37
C ALA A 59 11.64 29.62 -5.14
N GLU A 60 11.41 30.34 -4.03
CA GLU A 60 10.79 29.77 -2.83
C GLU A 60 9.38 29.21 -3.09
N VAL A 61 8.58 29.92 -3.92
CA VAL A 61 7.23 29.47 -4.25
C VAL A 61 7.28 28.26 -5.17
N LEU A 62 8.21 28.21 -6.13
CA LEU A 62 8.42 27.08 -7.02
C LEU A 62 8.84 25.82 -6.25
N ASP A 63 9.74 25.94 -5.28
CA ASP A 63 10.16 24.82 -4.44
C ASP A 63 8.99 24.24 -3.64
N ARG A 64 8.13 25.09 -3.08
CA ARG A 64 6.90 24.66 -2.40
C ARG A 64 5.92 23.98 -3.36
N ALA A 65 5.73 24.53 -4.56
CA ALA A 65 4.89 23.95 -5.59
C ALA A 65 5.39 22.57 -6.01
N LEU A 66 6.71 22.41 -6.19
CA LEU A 66 7.34 21.15 -6.54
C LEU A 66 7.19 20.11 -5.42
N GLY A 67 7.41 20.50 -4.16
CA GLY A 67 7.19 19.62 -3.00
C GLY A 67 5.74 19.12 -2.93
N ARG A 68 4.77 20.03 -3.11
CA ARG A 68 3.35 19.67 -3.11
C ARG A 68 2.97 18.76 -4.27
N THR A 69 3.53 19.00 -5.46
CA THR A 69 3.32 18.14 -6.63
C THR A 69 3.82 16.73 -6.38
N ARG A 70 5.03 16.57 -5.82
CA ARG A 70 5.60 15.26 -5.46
C ARG A 70 4.73 14.52 -4.44
N SER A 71 4.24 15.21 -3.41
CA SER A 71 3.31 14.63 -2.44
C SER A 71 2.02 14.13 -3.10
N THR A 72 1.41 14.96 -3.97
CA THR A 72 0.18 14.60 -4.68
C THR A 72 0.36 13.41 -5.63
N ILE A 73 1.53 13.31 -6.29
CA ILE A 73 1.87 12.14 -7.10
C ILE A 73 1.94 10.88 -6.22
N GLY A 74 2.54 10.97 -5.02
CA GLY A 74 2.55 9.88 -4.05
C GLY A 74 1.14 9.44 -3.65
N GLU A 75 0.27 10.39 -3.28
CA GLU A 75 -1.13 10.11 -2.93
C GLU A 75 -1.92 9.44 -4.05
N LEU A 76 -1.72 9.87 -5.31
CA LEU A 76 -2.36 9.25 -6.48
C LEU A 76 -1.82 7.85 -6.77
N ARG A 77 -0.52 7.62 -6.59
CA ARG A 77 0.08 6.28 -6.69
C ARG A 77 -0.49 5.36 -5.62
N ASP A 78 -0.57 5.82 -4.38
CA ASP A 78 -1.13 5.05 -3.27
C ASP A 78 -2.61 4.69 -3.54
N LEU A 79 -3.39 5.60 -4.10
CA LEU A 79 -4.76 5.31 -4.55
C LEU A 79 -4.79 4.25 -5.65
N SER A 80 -3.97 4.40 -6.69
CA SER A 80 -3.87 3.44 -7.79
C SER A 80 -3.49 2.05 -7.29
N PHE A 81 -2.52 1.95 -6.38
CA PHE A 81 -2.14 0.70 -5.72
C PHE A 81 -3.24 0.13 -4.80
N ASN A 82 -4.13 0.99 -4.25
CA ASN A 82 -5.25 0.54 -3.42
C ASN A 82 -6.41 -0.02 -4.24
N LEU A 83 -6.56 0.44 -5.49
CA LEU A 83 -7.66 0.06 -6.38
C LEU A 83 -7.44 -1.27 -7.10
N GLU A 84 -6.27 -1.77 -7.16
CA GLU A 84 -5.73 -2.99 -7.78
C GLU A 84 -4.47 -2.61 -8.57
N PRO A 85 -3.29 -3.03 -8.16
CA PRO A 85 -2.08 -2.72 -8.91
C PRO A 85 -2.20 -3.35 -10.31
N VAL A 86 -2.17 -2.53 -11.35
CA VAL A 86 -2.16 -3.02 -12.74
C VAL A 86 -1.04 -4.05 -12.93
N VAL A 87 0.10 -3.83 -12.27
CA VAL A 87 1.23 -4.77 -12.27
C VAL A 87 0.85 -6.12 -11.64
N LEU A 88 0.03 -6.13 -10.58
CA LEU A 88 -0.42 -7.37 -9.94
C LEU A 88 -1.29 -8.19 -10.89
N ARG A 89 -2.22 -7.54 -11.58
CA ARG A 89 -3.12 -8.20 -12.53
C ARG A 89 -2.40 -8.68 -13.79
N ASP A 90 -1.48 -7.86 -14.32
CA ASP A 90 -0.87 -8.11 -15.62
C ASP A 90 0.43 -8.95 -15.50
N HIS A 91 1.10 -8.92 -14.35
CA HIS A 91 2.44 -9.53 -14.15
C HIS A 91 2.59 -10.36 -12.87
N GLY A 92 1.53 -10.52 -12.07
CA GLY A 92 1.54 -11.32 -10.85
C GLY A 92 2.12 -10.60 -9.62
N VAL A 93 2.03 -11.29 -8.46
CA VAL A 93 2.33 -10.69 -7.16
C VAL A 93 3.82 -10.46 -6.92
N ALA A 94 4.70 -11.32 -7.44
CA ALA A 94 6.13 -11.16 -7.28
C ALA A 94 6.63 -9.89 -7.97
N MET A 95 6.20 -9.64 -9.20
CA MET A 95 6.54 -8.40 -9.94
C MET A 95 5.91 -7.16 -9.29
N ALA A 96 4.70 -7.26 -8.78
CA ALA A 96 4.05 -6.16 -8.08
C ALA A 96 4.78 -5.78 -6.78
N LEU A 97 5.23 -6.77 -6.01
CA LEU A 97 6.02 -6.56 -4.80
C LEU A 97 7.41 -5.99 -5.12
N GLN A 98 8.04 -6.44 -6.21
CA GLN A 98 9.32 -5.88 -6.65
C GLN A 98 9.17 -4.40 -7.07
N ALA A 99 8.14 -4.05 -7.83
CA ALA A 99 7.85 -2.68 -8.22
C ALA A 99 7.59 -1.77 -7.00
N LEU A 100 6.88 -2.28 -5.98
CA LEU A 100 6.69 -1.59 -4.70
C LEU A 100 8.03 -1.38 -3.99
N ALA A 101 8.88 -2.40 -3.94
CA ALA A 101 10.20 -2.36 -3.32
C ALA A 101 11.10 -1.29 -3.98
N ASP A 102 11.17 -1.29 -5.31
CA ASP A 102 11.99 -0.34 -6.08
C ASP A 102 11.54 1.11 -5.84
N ASP A 103 10.23 1.37 -5.86
CA ASP A 103 9.67 2.72 -5.60
C ASP A 103 9.99 3.21 -4.17
N ARG A 104 9.78 2.36 -3.16
CA ARG A 104 10.02 2.73 -1.76
C ARG A 104 11.50 2.79 -1.40
N SER A 105 12.34 1.94 -1.99
CA SER A 105 13.80 2.03 -1.87
C SER A 105 14.32 3.36 -2.39
N ALA A 106 13.86 3.78 -3.57
CA ALA A 106 14.24 5.06 -4.17
C ALA A 106 13.75 6.27 -3.37
N ALA A 107 12.53 6.21 -2.83
CA ALA A 107 11.90 7.31 -2.10
C ALA A 107 12.48 7.52 -0.70
N HIS A 108 12.90 6.44 -0.02
CA HIS A 108 13.25 6.47 1.41
C HIS A 108 14.69 6.02 1.71
N GLY A 109 15.45 5.54 0.72
CA GLY A 109 16.82 5.03 0.92
C GLY A 109 16.87 3.73 1.73
N ILE A 110 15.83 2.89 1.62
CA ILE A 110 15.70 1.60 2.33
C ILE A 110 16.20 0.49 1.41
N THR A 111 16.96 -0.47 1.95
CA THR A 111 17.23 -1.73 1.24
C THR A 111 16.01 -2.64 1.40
N ILE A 112 15.33 -2.96 0.28
CA ILE A 112 14.15 -3.84 0.29
C ILE A 112 14.46 -5.06 -0.57
N GLU A 113 14.37 -6.25 0.03
CA GLU A 113 14.58 -7.53 -0.65
C GLU A 113 13.26 -8.31 -0.74
N VAL A 114 12.93 -8.84 -1.92
CA VAL A 114 11.70 -9.57 -2.18
C VAL A 114 12.02 -10.91 -2.83
N ASP A 115 11.66 -12.00 -2.16
CA ASP A 115 11.65 -13.38 -2.69
C ASP A 115 10.21 -13.93 -2.59
N ALA A 116 9.42 -13.71 -3.63
CA ALA A 116 7.99 -14.02 -3.64
C ALA A 116 7.56 -14.91 -4.81
N ALA A 117 8.47 -15.62 -5.46
CA ALA A 117 8.15 -16.48 -6.62
C ALA A 117 7.12 -17.58 -6.28
N GLU A 118 7.16 -18.14 -5.07
CA GLU A 118 6.20 -19.15 -4.62
C GLU A 118 4.76 -18.61 -4.49
N ALA A 119 4.59 -17.30 -4.31
CA ALA A 119 3.29 -16.67 -4.19
C ALA A 119 2.50 -16.64 -5.51
N GLU A 120 3.14 -16.83 -6.66
CA GLU A 120 2.47 -16.93 -7.97
C GLU A 120 1.55 -18.16 -8.07
N LYS A 121 1.71 -19.13 -7.19
CA LYS A 121 0.87 -20.34 -7.11
C LYS A 121 -0.48 -20.08 -6.42
N LEU A 122 -0.63 -18.93 -5.78
CA LEU A 122 -1.84 -18.52 -5.08
C LEU A 122 -2.91 -18.04 -6.07
N SER A 123 -4.18 -18.10 -5.66
CA SER A 123 -5.26 -17.48 -6.43
C SER A 123 -5.07 -15.97 -6.51
N GLU A 124 -5.56 -15.31 -7.57
CA GLU A 124 -5.49 -13.86 -7.76
C GLU A 124 -5.97 -13.09 -6.52
N ARG A 125 -7.09 -13.52 -5.92
CA ARG A 125 -7.62 -12.93 -4.70
C ARG A 125 -6.62 -13.01 -3.53
N THR A 126 -5.93 -14.14 -3.37
CA THR A 126 -4.95 -14.34 -2.31
C THR A 126 -3.68 -13.53 -2.60
N GLN A 127 -3.26 -13.45 -3.86
CA GLN A 127 -2.14 -12.59 -4.30
C GLN A 127 -2.42 -11.11 -3.99
N ALA A 128 -3.63 -10.62 -4.30
CA ALA A 128 -4.03 -9.25 -4.00
C ALA A 128 -4.01 -8.95 -2.49
N ALA A 129 -4.50 -9.89 -1.68
CA ALA A 129 -4.48 -9.73 -0.24
C ALA A 129 -3.07 -9.80 0.35
N LEU A 130 -2.20 -10.68 -0.16
CA LEU A 130 -0.78 -10.74 0.20
C LEU A 130 -0.07 -9.42 -0.12
N TYR A 131 -0.26 -8.92 -1.33
CA TYR A 131 0.28 -7.61 -1.73
C TYR A 131 -0.15 -6.50 -0.76
N ALA A 132 -1.45 -6.44 -0.40
CA ALA A 132 -1.97 -5.44 0.53
C ALA A 132 -1.37 -5.58 1.94
N ILE A 133 -1.09 -6.79 2.41
CA ILE A 133 -0.44 -7.06 3.70
C ILE A 133 1.01 -6.57 3.68
N VAL A 134 1.79 -6.96 2.67
CA VAL A 134 3.21 -6.55 2.56
C VAL A 134 3.32 -5.03 2.46
N ARG A 135 2.48 -4.40 1.65
CA ARG A 135 2.43 -2.95 1.54
C ARG A 135 2.12 -2.27 2.88
N GLU A 136 1.09 -2.72 3.61
CA GLU A 136 0.74 -2.15 4.91
C GLU A 136 1.87 -2.34 5.94
N ALA A 137 2.56 -3.47 5.90
CA ALA A 137 3.71 -3.73 6.76
C ALA A 137 4.85 -2.74 6.47
N LEU A 138 5.19 -2.53 5.18
CA LEU A 138 6.23 -1.60 4.73
C LEU A 138 5.88 -0.14 5.06
N GLU A 139 4.66 0.31 4.73
CA GLU A 139 4.18 1.65 5.07
C GLU A 139 4.14 1.87 6.59
N GLY A 140 3.76 0.83 7.33
CA GLY A 140 3.79 0.84 8.79
C GLY A 140 5.22 1.00 9.34
N ALA A 141 6.20 0.33 8.75
CA ALA A 141 7.61 0.47 9.09
C ALA A 141 8.12 1.89 8.81
N ILE A 142 7.85 2.42 7.61
CA ILE A 142 8.24 3.79 7.22
C ILE A 142 7.64 4.84 8.16
N ARG A 143 6.36 4.72 8.52
CA ARG A 143 5.70 5.67 9.46
C ARG A 143 6.26 5.65 10.87
N ARG A 144 6.81 4.53 11.34
CA ARG A 144 7.42 4.41 12.68
C ARG A 144 8.81 5.04 12.77
N GLY A 145 9.49 5.14 11.67
CA GLY A 145 10.84 5.61 11.45
C GLY A 145 11.45 4.71 10.37
N PRO A 146 11.81 5.26 9.20
CA PRO A 146 12.20 4.42 8.06
C PRO A 146 13.22 3.36 8.47
N PRO A 147 12.95 2.07 8.17
CA PRO A 147 13.94 1.02 8.40
C PRO A 147 15.13 1.22 7.45
N THR A 148 16.26 0.63 7.75
CA THR A 148 17.36 0.50 6.77
C THR A 148 17.22 -0.75 5.93
N VAL A 149 16.56 -1.78 6.49
CA VAL A 149 16.33 -3.09 5.84
C VAL A 149 14.87 -3.49 6.00
N PHE A 150 14.29 -3.97 4.91
CA PHE A 150 12.97 -4.60 4.85
C PHE A 150 13.03 -5.82 3.94
N GLU A 151 12.59 -6.97 4.41
CA GLU A 151 12.69 -8.22 3.67
C GLU A 151 11.33 -8.91 3.60
N VAL A 152 11.04 -9.52 2.45
CA VAL A 152 9.86 -10.36 2.22
C VAL A 152 10.31 -11.67 1.61
N ALA A 153 9.98 -12.79 2.27
CA ALA A 153 10.25 -14.12 1.75
C ALA A 153 8.98 -14.98 1.78
N VAL A 154 8.62 -15.57 0.63
CA VAL A 154 7.51 -16.51 0.50
C VAL A 154 8.06 -17.90 0.23
N ARG A 155 7.78 -18.86 1.11
CA ARG A 155 8.34 -20.21 1.06
C ARG A 155 7.25 -21.26 1.29
N PRO A 156 7.41 -22.50 0.79
CA PRO A 156 6.56 -23.61 1.18
C PRO A 156 6.61 -23.83 2.70
N ALA A 157 5.45 -24.03 3.33
CA ALA A 157 5.37 -24.38 4.74
C ALA A 157 5.51 -25.90 4.95
N GLU A 158 6.02 -26.34 6.11
CA GLU A 158 6.27 -27.77 6.42
C GLU A 158 5.00 -28.63 6.39
N GLU A 159 3.86 -28.07 6.81
CA GLU A 159 2.55 -28.75 6.85
C GLU A 159 1.75 -28.59 5.53
N GLY A 160 2.40 -28.09 4.49
CA GLY A 160 1.72 -27.68 3.25
C GLY A 160 1.23 -26.23 3.33
N GLY A 161 0.90 -25.62 2.18
CA GLY A 161 0.59 -24.20 2.10
C GLY A 161 1.86 -23.33 1.95
N LEU A 162 1.77 -22.06 2.35
CA LEU A 162 2.88 -21.11 2.25
C LEU A 162 3.12 -20.36 3.57
N ALA A 163 4.38 -20.13 3.88
CA ALA A 163 4.83 -19.22 4.91
C ALA A 163 5.37 -17.95 4.27
N ILE A 164 4.91 -16.80 4.76
CA ILE A 164 5.36 -15.48 4.34
C ILE A 164 6.04 -14.83 5.53
N ASP A 165 7.34 -14.61 5.42
CA ASP A 165 8.14 -13.90 6.40
C ASP A 165 8.34 -12.46 5.94
N ILE A 166 7.99 -11.50 6.81
CA ILE A 166 8.20 -10.08 6.60
C ILE A 166 9.07 -9.59 7.75
N PHE A 167 10.27 -9.10 7.44
CA PHE A 167 11.21 -8.55 8.42
C PHE A 167 11.39 -7.05 8.20
N ASP A 168 11.46 -6.30 9.29
CA ASP A 168 11.90 -4.90 9.28
C ASP A 168 12.70 -4.56 10.56
N ASN A 169 13.71 -3.71 10.42
CA ASN A 169 14.49 -3.18 11.53
C ASN A 169 14.04 -1.77 11.97
N ALA A 170 12.80 -1.38 11.65
CA ALA A 170 12.22 -0.13 12.16
C ALA A 170 11.99 -0.19 13.67
N PRO A 171 11.94 0.96 14.36
CA PRO A 171 11.65 1.01 15.79
C PRO A 171 10.38 0.23 16.15
N SER A 172 10.44 -0.59 17.19
CA SER A 172 9.31 -1.44 17.63
C SER A 172 8.17 -0.65 18.28
N GLU A 173 8.42 0.59 18.68
CA GLU A 173 7.46 1.49 19.30
C GLU A 173 6.27 1.79 18.38
N ARG A 174 5.06 1.87 18.95
CA ARG A 174 3.80 2.16 18.22
C ARG A 174 3.38 1.10 17.18
N ARG A 175 3.92 -0.10 17.24
CA ARG A 175 3.62 -1.20 16.30
C ARG A 175 2.21 -1.78 16.46
N ARG A 176 1.60 -1.65 17.66
CA ARG A 176 0.33 -2.29 18.01
C ARG A 176 -0.80 -2.08 16.98
N ARG A 177 -1.01 -0.84 16.55
CA ARG A 177 -2.07 -0.51 15.58
C ARG A 177 -1.83 -1.15 14.20
N SER A 178 -0.60 -1.18 13.73
CA SER A 178 -0.25 -1.85 12.46
C SER A 178 -0.48 -3.36 12.57
N LEU A 179 -0.13 -3.98 13.69
CA LEU A 179 -0.33 -5.41 13.91
C LEU A 179 -1.82 -5.78 14.01
N GLU A 180 -2.66 -4.93 14.59
CA GLU A 180 -4.12 -5.14 14.62
C GLU A 180 -4.69 -5.19 13.19
N VAL A 181 -4.33 -4.23 12.33
CA VAL A 181 -4.76 -4.18 10.93
C VAL A 181 -4.25 -5.39 10.14
N LEU A 182 -2.97 -5.74 10.30
CA LEU A 182 -2.38 -6.90 9.64
C LEU A 182 -3.02 -8.22 10.10
N GLY A 183 -3.32 -8.35 11.39
CA GLY A 183 -4.00 -9.51 11.96
C GLY A 183 -5.44 -9.67 11.44
N GLU A 184 -6.18 -8.58 11.21
CA GLU A 184 -7.50 -8.64 10.58
C GLU A 184 -7.42 -9.09 9.12
N ARG A 185 -6.45 -8.58 8.36
CA ARG A 185 -6.22 -8.99 6.96
C ARG A 185 -5.78 -10.46 6.88
N ALA A 186 -4.88 -10.91 7.75
CA ALA A 186 -4.45 -12.30 7.82
C ALA A 186 -5.64 -13.24 8.08
N ARG A 187 -6.51 -12.90 9.03
CA ARG A 187 -7.74 -13.68 9.33
C ARG A 187 -8.68 -13.78 8.13
N THR A 188 -8.81 -12.70 7.33
CA THR A 188 -9.63 -12.73 6.09
C THR A 188 -9.10 -13.72 5.07
N LEU A 189 -7.79 -14.02 5.09
CA LEU A 189 -7.13 -15.03 4.27
C LEU A 189 -7.15 -16.44 4.90
N GLY A 190 -7.68 -16.58 6.11
CA GLY A 190 -7.55 -17.82 6.88
C GLY A 190 -6.11 -18.09 7.33
N ALA A 191 -5.24 -17.07 7.31
CA ALA A 191 -3.84 -17.18 7.71
C ALA A 191 -3.68 -16.95 9.21
N ALA A 192 -2.72 -17.66 9.82
CA ALA A 192 -2.20 -17.33 11.14
C ALA A 192 -1.12 -16.24 11.02
N LEU A 193 -1.08 -15.30 11.96
CA LEU A 193 -0.04 -14.27 12.04
C LEU A 193 0.71 -14.41 13.37
N ASP A 194 1.99 -14.73 13.29
CA ASP A 194 2.92 -14.73 14.40
C ASP A 194 3.88 -13.55 14.30
N VAL A 195 4.24 -12.95 15.43
CA VAL A 195 5.13 -11.80 15.50
C VAL A 195 6.22 -12.03 16.54
N ALA A 196 7.45 -11.99 16.08
CA ALA A 196 8.64 -12.05 16.93
C ALA A 196 9.44 -10.76 16.80
N SER A 197 9.92 -10.21 17.91
CA SER A 197 10.79 -9.03 17.91
C SER A 197 12.00 -9.29 18.78
N ASP A 198 13.17 -8.87 18.29
CA ASP A 198 14.44 -8.93 18.99
C ASP A 198 15.21 -7.60 18.83
N LYS A 199 16.53 -7.62 19.08
CA LYS A 199 17.41 -6.44 18.97
C LYS A 199 17.71 -6.05 17.53
N GLU A 200 17.54 -6.96 16.57
CA GLU A 200 17.84 -6.76 15.16
C GLU A 200 16.61 -6.19 14.43
N GLY A 201 15.40 -6.55 14.87
CA GLY A 201 14.18 -6.06 14.25
C GLY A 201 12.92 -6.81 14.68
N THR A 202 11.97 -6.85 13.78
CA THR A 202 10.71 -7.59 13.96
C THR A 202 10.45 -8.45 12.73
N THR A 203 10.17 -9.70 12.98
CA THR A 203 9.69 -10.66 11.97
C THR A 203 8.21 -10.90 12.18
N MET A 204 7.45 -10.74 11.12
CA MET A 204 6.03 -11.09 11.04
C MET A 204 5.92 -12.32 10.13
N ARG A 205 5.44 -13.44 10.64
CA ARG A 205 5.21 -14.65 9.88
C ARG A 205 3.74 -14.89 9.68
N LEU A 206 3.31 -14.95 8.41
CA LEU A 206 1.97 -15.40 8.05
C LEU A 206 2.06 -16.83 7.53
N THR A 207 1.21 -17.71 8.06
CA THR A 207 1.09 -19.08 7.58
C THR A 207 -0.25 -19.24 6.90
N LEU A 208 -0.23 -19.47 5.59
CA LEU A 208 -1.41 -19.76 4.79
C LEU A 208 -1.63 -21.27 4.76
N PRO A 209 -2.83 -21.76 5.06
CA PRO A 209 -3.14 -23.18 4.94
C PRO A 209 -3.02 -23.64 3.48
N THR A 210 -3.00 -24.96 3.28
CA THR A 210 -2.97 -25.54 1.93
C THR A 210 -4.20 -25.12 1.16
N TYR A 211 -4.03 -24.32 0.11
CA TYR A 211 -5.10 -24.01 -0.83
C TYR A 211 -5.12 -25.04 -1.94
N PRO A 212 -6.28 -25.56 -2.35
CA PRO A 212 -6.37 -26.31 -3.59
C PRO A 212 -5.86 -25.39 -4.71
N ARG A 213 -4.92 -25.89 -5.50
CA ARG A 213 -4.41 -25.21 -6.68
C ARG A 213 -5.61 -24.90 -7.57
N GLY A 214 -5.79 -23.64 -7.93
CA GLY A 214 -6.77 -23.29 -8.94
C GLY A 214 -6.39 -24.01 -10.24
N GLU A 215 -7.32 -24.81 -10.76
CA GLU A 215 -7.26 -25.39 -12.10
C GLU A 215 -7.46 -24.27 -13.15
#